data_da832c85e9890ac5311b56f309f2fb2c
#
_entry.id   da832c85e9890ac5311b56f309f2fb2c
#
_cell.length_a   1.000
_cell.length_b   1.000
_cell.length_c   1.000
_cell.angle_alpha   90.00
_cell.angle_beta   90.00
_cell.angle_gamma   90.00
#
_symmetry.space_group_name_H-M   'P 1'
#
loop_
_entity.id
_entity.type
_entity.pdbx_description
1 polymer ?
#
loop_
_entity_poly.entity_id
_entity_poly.type
_entity_poly.pdbx_seq_one_letter_code
_entity_poly.pdbx_strand_id
1 'polypeptide(L)'
;MSNFSNLIPKFSPGARILLSPMEWGLGHASRCIPILNYLLNNCQADLVVAASGPQAALIRAVFPTLSIVDIPAYSINYHKNRAGTITRLAFSLPHLAQQIRAENRWLLEFARNHPLDAIISDNRYGLWHPKIPSFLITHQLGIKTPFGKSVDALVRKQLYRYIEKFNACWVPDFKEMGQSLAGDLSHPKHFPGIPVEYIGPLTRITSADKNAIIPDLANLSLPAFQSTITKTFFQFSSGKSQEGRGTAIQLLVVLSGPEPQRSIFEELILKQWAQAPGQSLLLVRGLPAEKTVTKLNTEQLIPIPNAMAVNHLSPAALSQAIANADCILTRSGYSSIMDLLPHHSNCCMVPTPGQTEQEYLAHYLAVKGLIQTQQQHRFSLSSILLPPSPGG
;
A
#
# COMPACT_ATOMS: atom_id res chain seq x y z
N MET A 1 4.01 -13.18 -13.92
CA MET A 1 4.29 -11.77 -14.31
C MET A 1 3.03 -11.25 -14.97
N SER A 2 2.43 -10.21 -14.43
CA SER A 2 1.20 -9.61 -14.95
C SER A 2 1.42 -9.11 -16.37
N ASN A 3 0.42 -9.21 -17.24
CA ASN A 3 0.38 -8.71 -18.64
C ASN A 3 0.50 -7.18 -18.75
N PHE A 4 0.97 -6.54 -17.70
CA PHE A 4 1.21 -5.13 -17.52
C PHE A 4 2.03 -4.50 -18.69
N SER A 5 3.07 -5.20 -19.15
CA SER A 5 3.93 -4.76 -20.25
C SER A 5 3.23 -4.58 -21.60
N ASN A 6 2.07 -5.20 -21.81
CA ASN A 6 1.32 -5.08 -23.05
C ASN A 6 0.25 -3.98 -23.02
N LEU A 7 -0.03 -3.41 -21.84
CA LEU A 7 -1.13 -2.50 -21.60
C LEU A 7 -0.68 -1.04 -21.41
N ILE A 8 0.58 -0.82 -21.02
CA ILE A 8 1.16 0.54 -20.97
C ILE A 8 1.66 0.90 -22.36
N PRO A 9 1.39 2.13 -22.85
CA PRO A 9 1.95 2.62 -24.10
C PRO A 9 3.48 2.41 -24.15
N LYS A 10 3.98 1.93 -25.28
CA LYS A 10 5.41 1.88 -25.52
C LYS A 10 5.90 3.30 -25.77
N PHE A 11 6.57 3.86 -24.78
CA PHE A 11 7.26 5.13 -24.96
C PHE A 11 8.57 4.94 -25.73
N SER A 12 8.95 5.94 -26.50
CA SER A 12 10.25 5.91 -27.19
C SER A 12 11.40 5.92 -26.18
N PRO A 13 12.52 5.25 -26.47
CA PRO A 13 13.74 5.35 -25.63
C PRO A 13 14.13 6.83 -25.42
N GLY A 14 14.44 7.18 -24.18
CA GLY A 14 14.75 8.57 -23.81
C GLY A 14 13.54 9.48 -23.59
N ALA A 15 12.30 9.00 -23.79
CA ALA A 15 11.11 9.78 -23.50
C ALA A 15 11.11 10.28 -22.04
N ARG A 16 10.89 11.58 -21.85
CA ARG A 16 10.89 12.20 -20.53
C ARG A 16 9.52 12.14 -19.91
N ILE A 17 9.38 11.36 -18.84
CA ILE A 17 8.08 11.05 -18.21
C ILE A 17 8.07 11.54 -16.78
N LEU A 18 7.05 12.35 -16.44
CA LEU A 18 6.74 12.71 -15.05
C LEU A 18 5.80 11.66 -14.45
N LEU A 19 6.19 11.07 -13.32
CA LEU A 19 5.32 10.20 -12.53
C LEU A 19 5.11 10.79 -11.14
N SER A 20 3.87 10.77 -10.64
CA SER A 20 3.58 11.31 -9.30
C SER A 20 2.57 10.45 -8.52
N PRO A 21 3.01 9.84 -7.40
CA PRO A 21 2.11 9.15 -6.48
C PRO A 21 1.34 10.13 -5.60
N MET A 22 0.11 9.77 -5.21
CA MET A 22 -0.65 10.47 -4.17
C MET A 22 0.04 10.36 -2.81
N GLU A 23 -0.06 11.38 -1.98
CA GLU A 23 0.60 11.46 -0.67
C GLU A 23 -0.11 10.69 0.46
N TRP A 24 -1.28 10.13 0.22
CA TRP A 24 -2.08 9.47 1.25
C TRP A 24 -1.54 8.07 1.60
N GLY A 25 -0.49 8.06 2.41
CA GLY A 25 0.21 6.84 2.83
C GLY A 25 1.18 6.31 1.79
N LEU A 26 1.95 5.31 2.20
CA LEU A 26 3.01 4.72 1.37
C LEU A 26 2.49 3.85 0.22
N GLY A 27 1.22 3.45 0.27
CA GLY A 27 0.65 2.54 -0.70
C GLY A 27 0.70 3.04 -2.14
N HIS A 28 0.51 4.35 -2.36
CA HIS A 28 0.62 4.97 -3.67
C HIS A 28 2.05 4.93 -4.21
N ALA A 29 3.03 5.30 -3.41
CA ALA A 29 4.43 5.19 -3.80
C ALA A 29 4.83 3.73 -4.04
N SER A 30 4.35 2.80 -3.21
CA SER A 30 4.62 1.37 -3.37
C SER A 30 4.14 0.82 -4.72
N ARG A 31 2.91 1.14 -5.11
CA ARG A 31 2.34 0.65 -6.38
C ARG A 31 2.92 1.34 -7.61
N CYS A 32 3.60 2.48 -7.44
CA CYS A 32 4.36 3.11 -8.52
C CYS A 32 5.70 2.40 -8.80
N ILE A 33 6.27 1.65 -7.85
CA ILE A 33 7.54 0.94 -8.02
C ILE A 33 7.55 0.02 -9.26
N PRO A 34 6.58 -0.88 -9.47
CA PRO A 34 6.57 -1.71 -10.67
C PRO A 34 6.44 -0.91 -11.97
N ILE A 35 5.75 0.22 -11.97
CA ILE A 35 5.65 1.12 -13.14
C ILE A 35 7.00 1.76 -13.43
N LEU A 36 7.67 2.30 -12.41
CA LEU A 36 9.01 2.89 -12.54
C LEU A 36 10.01 1.85 -13.07
N ASN A 37 10.01 0.64 -12.55
CA ASN A 37 10.84 -0.46 -13.04
C ASN A 37 10.56 -0.76 -14.53
N TYR A 38 9.29 -0.81 -14.93
CA TYR A 38 8.92 -1.07 -16.32
C TYR A 38 9.41 0.06 -17.24
N LEU A 39 9.17 1.32 -16.88
CA LEU A 39 9.57 2.47 -17.68
C LEU A 39 11.09 2.59 -17.82
N LEU A 40 11.84 2.30 -16.76
CA LEU A 40 13.31 2.30 -16.79
C LEU A 40 13.88 1.16 -17.65
N ASN A 41 13.42 -0.06 -17.39
CA ASN A 41 14.05 -1.25 -17.96
C ASN A 41 13.53 -1.61 -19.35
N ASN A 42 12.26 -1.38 -19.64
CA ASN A 42 11.62 -1.75 -20.89
C ASN A 42 11.46 -0.60 -21.88
N CYS A 43 11.28 0.62 -21.38
CA CYS A 43 11.13 1.81 -22.22
C CYS A 43 12.41 2.68 -22.25
N GLN A 44 13.39 2.44 -21.40
CA GLN A 44 14.58 3.28 -21.28
C GLN A 44 14.23 4.78 -21.13
N ALA A 45 13.17 5.08 -20.36
CA ALA A 45 12.66 6.43 -20.20
C ALA A 45 13.54 7.29 -19.28
N ASP A 46 13.59 8.59 -19.55
CA ASP A 46 14.10 9.61 -18.62
C ASP A 46 12.98 9.96 -17.62
N LEU A 47 13.12 9.52 -16.37
CA LEU A 47 12.07 9.63 -15.38
C LEU A 47 12.32 10.77 -14.39
N VAL A 48 11.27 11.57 -14.19
CA VAL A 48 11.17 12.53 -13.10
C VAL A 48 10.02 12.11 -12.18
N VAL A 49 10.27 11.96 -10.89
CA VAL A 49 9.23 11.63 -9.92
C VAL A 49 8.87 12.88 -9.12
N ALA A 50 7.60 13.29 -9.18
CA ALA A 50 7.10 14.38 -8.34
C ALA A 50 6.50 13.80 -7.05
N ALA A 51 7.25 13.89 -5.95
CA ALA A 51 6.87 13.33 -4.66
C ALA A 51 7.56 14.08 -3.52
N SER A 52 6.93 14.10 -2.34
CA SER A 52 7.44 14.74 -1.12
C SER A 52 7.39 13.78 0.07
N GLY A 53 8.05 14.11 1.17
CA GLY A 53 7.98 13.40 2.44
C GLY A 53 8.29 11.90 2.38
N PRO A 54 7.49 11.05 3.06
CA PRO A 54 7.72 9.59 3.14
C PRO A 54 7.67 8.88 1.79
N GLN A 55 6.87 9.38 0.82
CA GLN A 55 6.77 8.82 -0.53
C GLN A 55 8.08 9.01 -1.29
N ALA A 56 8.66 10.22 -1.24
CA ALA A 56 9.97 10.50 -1.82
C ALA A 56 11.07 9.66 -1.16
N ALA A 57 11.03 9.48 0.16
CA ALA A 57 11.97 8.64 0.89
C ALA A 57 11.90 7.18 0.44
N LEU A 58 10.69 6.62 0.29
CA LEU A 58 10.49 5.25 -0.19
C LEU A 58 11.03 5.08 -1.62
N ILE A 59 10.74 6.01 -2.52
CA ILE A 59 11.20 5.93 -3.91
C ILE A 59 12.72 6.06 -3.99
N ARG A 60 13.35 6.98 -3.24
CA ARG A 60 14.82 7.08 -3.16
C ARG A 60 15.48 5.83 -2.63
N ALA A 61 14.87 5.15 -1.67
CA ALA A 61 15.42 3.91 -1.14
C ALA A 61 15.46 2.79 -2.19
N VAL A 62 14.52 2.77 -3.13
CA VAL A 62 14.47 1.77 -4.21
C VAL A 62 15.24 2.23 -5.45
N PHE A 63 15.18 3.52 -5.77
CA PHE A 63 15.78 4.14 -6.97
C PHE A 63 16.67 5.34 -6.57
N PRO A 64 17.89 5.14 -6.10
CA PRO A 64 18.72 6.22 -5.57
C PRO A 64 19.11 7.29 -6.62
N THR A 65 19.13 6.92 -7.90
CA THR A 65 19.56 7.77 -9.02
C THR A 65 18.42 8.54 -9.68
N LEU A 66 17.16 8.28 -9.34
CA LEU A 66 16.03 8.97 -9.94
C LEU A 66 15.95 10.44 -9.51
N SER A 67 15.66 11.31 -10.47
CA SER A 67 15.33 12.71 -10.21
C SER A 67 13.99 12.80 -9.47
N ILE A 68 14.00 13.38 -8.26
CA ILE A 68 12.78 13.61 -7.46
C ILE A 68 12.62 15.10 -7.25
N VAL A 69 11.46 15.62 -7.62
CA VAL A 69 11.08 17.03 -7.46
C VAL A 69 9.92 17.15 -6.47
N ASP A 70 9.91 18.24 -5.71
CA ASP A 70 8.82 18.52 -4.78
C ASP A 70 7.55 18.96 -5.51
N ILE A 71 6.41 18.55 -4.98
CA ILE A 71 5.09 18.87 -5.50
C ILE A 71 4.19 19.39 -4.37
N PRO A 72 3.22 20.30 -4.65
CA PRO A 72 2.27 20.75 -3.63
C PRO A 72 1.57 19.60 -2.92
N ALA A 73 1.60 19.65 -1.59
CA ALA A 73 1.10 18.60 -0.71
C ALA A 73 -0.42 18.65 -0.55
N TYR A 74 -1.07 17.47 -0.47
CA TYR A 74 -2.44 17.32 -0.01
C TYR A 74 -2.44 17.14 1.51
N SER A 75 -2.99 18.07 2.26
CA SER A 75 -3.16 17.91 3.70
C SER A 75 -4.54 17.33 4.02
N ILE A 76 -4.62 16.03 4.30
CA ILE A 76 -5.81 15.41 4.90
C ILE A 76 -5.44 14.93 6.30
N ASN A 77 -6.15 15.46 7.30
CA ASN A 77 -6.01 15.04 8.68
C ASN A 77 -7.11 14.04 9.04
N TYR A 78 -6.73 12.84 9.43
CA TYR A 78 -7.65 11.84 9.97
C TYR A 78 -7.94 12.11 11.46
N HIS A 79 -9.16 11.80 11.89
CA HIS A 79 -9.55 11.93 13.30
C HIS A 79 -9.39 10.59 14.02
N LYS A 80 -9.31 10.63 15.36
CA LYS A 80 -9.24 9.40 16.19
C LYS A 80 -10.51 8.56 16.10
N ASN A 81 -11.66 9.17 15.81
CA ASN A 81 -12.97 8.52 15.75
C ASN A 81 -13.56 8.51 14.34
N ARG A 82 -14.37 7.48 14.02
CA ARG A 82 -15.07 7.32 12.74
C ARG A 82 -15.94 8.53 12.38
N ALA A 83 -16.78 9.00 13.29
CA ALA A 83 -17.66 10.14 13.07
C ALA A 83 -16.88 11.43 12.75
N GLY A 84 -15.79 11.72 13.48
CA GLY A 84 -14.95 12.87 13.22
C GLY A 84 -14.20 12.78 11.88
N THR A 85 -13.85 11.60 11.39
CA THR A 85 -13.24 11.40 10.07
C THR A 85 -14.26 11.68 8.96
N ILE A 86 -15.48 11.19 9.08
CA ILE A 86 -16.56 11.38 8.10
C ILE A 86 -16.95 12.85 7.96
N THR A 87 -17.16 13.54 9.07
CA THR A 87 -17.51 14.96 9.05
C THR A 87 -16.42 15.83 8.44
N ARG A 88 -15.13 15.59 8.80
CA ARG A 88 -14.01 16.29 8.20
C ARG A 88 -13.90 16.05 6.69
N LEU A 89 -14.10 14.83 6.24
CA LEU A 89 -14.03 14.50 4.82
C LEU A 89 -15.12 15.27 4.02
N ALA A 90 -16.34 15.38 4.55
CA ALA A 90 -17.41 16.15 3.93
C ALA A 90 -17.09 17.66 3.82
N PHE A 91 -16.48 18.23 4.84
CA PHE A 91 -16.07 19.65 4.84
C PHE A 91 -14.80 19.92 4.01
N SER A 92 -14.05 18.88 3.60
CA SER A 92 -12.81 19.05 2.84
C SER A 92 -13.01 19.16 1.32
N LEU A 93 -14.19 18.95 0.78
CA LEU A 93 -14.45 18.98 -0.67
C LEU A 93 -14.05 20.31 -1.37
N PRO A 94 -14.36 21.50 -0.83
CA PRO A 94 -13.90 22.75 -1.45
C PRO A 94 -12.37 22.89 -1.44
N HIS A 95 -11.74 22.44 -0.34
CA HIS A 95 -10.30 22.45 -0.20
C HIS A 95 -9.62 21.49 -1.18
N LEU A 96 -10.20 20.31 -1.40
CA LEU A 96 -9.74 19.36 -2.41
C LEU A 96 -9.74 19.97 -3.81
N ALA A 97 -10.81 20.68 -4.19
CA ALA A 97 -10.87 21.35 -5.50
C ALA A 97 -9.80 22.44 -5.63
N GLN A 98 -9.48 23.16 -4.57
CA GLN A 98 -8.39 24.14 -4.53
C GLN A 98 -7.02 23.48 -4.70
N GLN A 99 -6.80 22.36 -4.04
CA GLN A 99 -5.57 21.58 -4.14
C GLN A 99 -5.37 21.02 -5.55
N ILE A 100 -6.40 20.45 -6.17
CA ILE A 100 -6.36 19.99 -7.57
C ILE A 100 -5.97 21.13 -8.52
N ARG A 101 -6.49 22.34 -8.30
CA ARG A 101 -6.11 23.51 -9.11
C ARG A 101 -4.67 23.95 -8.85
N ALA A 102 -4.19 23.85 -7.62
CA ALA A 102 -2.81 24.17 -7.27
C ALA A 102 -1.82 23.20 -7.92
N GLU A 103 -2.13 21.90 -7.90
CA GLU A 103 -1.34 20.90 -8.64
C GLU A 103 -1.29 21.18 -10.14
N ASN A 104 -2.43 21.49 -10.73
CA ASN A 104 -2.47 21.74 -12.17
C ASN A 104 -1.63 22.98 -12.53
N ARG A 105 -1.70 24.05 -11.74
CA ARG A 105 -0.84 25.25 -11.95
C ARG A 105 0.64 24.90 -11.83
N TRP A 106 1.01 24.11 -10.80
CA TRP A 106 2.37 23.66 -10.62
C TRP A 106 2.86 22.84 -11.83
N LEU A 107 2.05 21.89 -12.31
CA LEU A 107 2.40 21.08 -13.46
C LEU A 107 2.59 21.92 -14.73
N LEU A 108 1.68 22.87 -14.99
CA LEU A 108 1.77 23.73 -16.18
C LEU A 108 3.04 24.62 -16.15
N GLU A 109 3.43 25.09 -14.97
CA GLU A 109 4.67 25.84 -14.76
C GLU A 109 5.90 24.95 -14.91
N PHE A 110 5.88 23.75 -14.28
CA PHE A 110 6.96 22.76 -14.38
C PHE A 110 7.21 22.35 -15.85
N ALA A 111 6.16 22.03 -16.60
CA ALA A 111 6.25 21.59 -17.99
C ALA A 111 6.74 22.68 -18.97
N ARG A 112 6.60 23.97 -18.63
CA ARG A 112 7.17 25.08 -19.41
C ARG A 112 8.69 25.07 -19.35
N ASN A 113 9.25 24.75 -18.21
CA ASN A 113 10.70 24.80 -17.96
C ASN A 113 11.37 23.44 -18.18
N HIS A 114 10.60 22.36 -18.18
CA HIS A 114 11.07 20.98 -18.30
C HIS A 114 10.17 20.27 -19.33
N PRO A 115 10.58 20.16 -20.60
CA PRO A 115 9.82 19.44 -21.61
C PRO A 115 9.51 18.01 -21.17
N LEU A 116 8.28 17.57 -21.33
CA LEU A 116 7.79 16.23 -20.98
C LEU A 116 7.10 15.60 -22.18
N ASP A 117 7.31 14.30 -22.37
CA ASP A 117 6.64 13.50 -23.40
C ASP A 117 5.37 12.82 -22.85
N ALA A 118 5.30 12.58 -21.54
CA ALA A 118 4.11 12.04 -20.90
C ALA A 118 4.05 12.36 -19.40
N ILE A 119 2.83 12.28 -18.85
CA ILE A 119 2.53 12.46 -17.43
C ILE A 119 1.76 11.25 -16.93
N ILE A 120 2.23 10.62 -15.86
CA ILE A 120 1.55 9.50 -15.19
C ILE A 120 1.21 9.94 -13.76
N SER A 121 -0.06 10.04 -13.49
CA SER A 121 -0.60 10.51 -12.22
C SER A 121 -1.23 9.36 -11.45
N ASP A 122 -0.74 9.04 -10.29
CA ASP A 122 -1.37 8.06 -9.42
C ASP A 122 -2.29 8.75 -8.42
N ASN A 123 -3.57 8.74 -8.73
CA ASN A 123 -4.68 9.29 -7.94
C ASN A 123 -4.60 10.81 -7.65
N ARG A 124 -3.78 11.58 -8.40
CA ARG A 124 -3.65 13.04 -8.31
C ARG A 124 -4.39 13.70 -9.49
N TYR A 125 -5.54 14.25 -9.21
CA TYR A 125 -6.50 14.72 -10.24
C TYR A 125 -6.14 16.05 -10.90
N GLY A 126 -5.10 16.74 -10.44
CA GLY A 126 -4.59 17.97 -11.01
C GLY A 126 -3.47 17.77 -12.05
N LEU A 127 -2.90 16.58 -12.15
CA LEU A 127 -1.73 16.34 -13.00
C LEU A 127 -2.10 15.94 -14.44
N TRP A 128 -2.84 16.79 -15.12
CA TRP A 128 -3.16 16.66 -16.52
C TRP A 128 -2.71 17.90 -17.30
N HIS A 129 -2.37 17.72 -18.58
CA HIS A 129 -1.91 18.82 -19.45
C HIS A 129 -2.65 18.80 -20.80
N PRO A 130 -3.04 19.97 -21.35
CA PRO A 130 -3.85 20.02 -22.59
C PRO A 130 -3.14 19.52 -23.86
N LYS A 131 -1.80 19.46 -23.84
CA LYS A 131 -0.98 19.09 -25.01
C LYS A 131 -0.06 17.89 -24.77
N ILE A 132 0.19 17.50 -23.53
CA ILE A 132 1.06 16.38 -23.18
C ILE A 132 0.19 15.20 -22.75
N PRO A 133 0.37 14.01 -23.34
CA PRO A 133 -0.37 12.81 -22.94
C PRO A 133 -0.31 12.59 -21.43
N SER A 134 -1.47 12.50 -20.79
CA SER A 134 -1.60 12.40 -19.35
C SER A 134 -2.46 11.19 -18.98
N PHE A 135 -1.94 10.31 -18.15
CA PHE A 135 -2.58 9.06 -17.76
C PHE A 135 -2.86 9.07 -16.26
N LEU A 136 -4.08 8.72 -15.87
CA LEU A 136 -4.48 8.61 -14.47
C LEU A 136 -4.51 7.15 -14.03
N ILE A 137 -3.86 6.83 -12.93
CA ILE A 137 -3.96 5.52 -12.28
C ILE A 137 -4.93 5.65 -11.11
N THR A 138 -6.03 4.90 -11.13
CA THR A 138 -6.94 4.81 -10.01
C THR A 138 -7.81 3.55 -10.07
N HIS A 139 -8.07 2.93 -8.93
CA HIS A 139 -9.06 1.87 -8.78
C HIS A 139 -10.41 2.41 -8.27
N GLN A 140 -10.47 3.72 -7.95
CA GLN A 140 -11.65 4.36 -7.35
C GLN A 140 -12.55 5.00 -8.42
N LEU A 141 -13.01 4.22 -9.39
CA LEU A 141 -14.04 4.64 -10.35
C LEU A 141 -15.43 4.59 -9.72
N GLY A 142 -15.69 3.62 -8.86
CA GLY A 142 -16.86 3.56 -8.00
C GLY A 142 -16.60 4.22 -6.65
N ILE A 143 -17.49 5.10 -6.21
CA ILE A 143 -17.36 5.79 -4.93
C ILE A 143 -18.29 5.16 -3.90
N LYS A 144 -17.80 4.95 -2.69
CA LYS A 144 -18.59 4.49 -1.54
C LYS A 144 -18.46 5.53 -0.42
N THR A 145 -19.49 6.34 -0.24
CA THR A 145 -19.58 7.30 0.86
C THR A 145 -20.43 6.74 2.01
N PRO A 146 -20.31 7.28 3.22
CA PRO A 146 -21.17 6.89 4.32
C PRO A 146 -22.61 7.43 4.19
N PHE A 147 -22.91 8.22 3.15
CA PHE A 147 -24.18 8.92 2.97
C PHE A 147 -25.12 8.22 1.98
N GLY A 148 -24.71 7.07 1.40
CA GLY A 148 -25.54 6.22 0.55
C GLY A 148 -25.46 6.53 -0.94
N LYS A 149 -26.16 5.71 -1.72
CA LYS A 149 -26.03 5.61 -3.19
C LYS A 149 -26.25 6.92 -3.95
N SER A 150 -27.14 7.78 -3.49
CA SER A 150 -27.43 9.08 -4.16
C SER A 150 -26.25 10.04 -4.04
N VAL A 151 -25.63 10.10 -2.86
CA VAL A 151 -24.42 10.91 -2.63
C VAL A 151 -23.22 10.30 -3.37
N ASP A 152 -23.10 8.97 -3.37
CA ASP A 152 -22.08 8.26 -4.16
C ASP A 152 -22.15 8.63 -5.65
N ALA A 153 -23.36 8.68 -6.21
CA ALA A 153 -23.56 9.07 -7.62
C ALA A 153 -23.16 10.53 -7.90
N LEU A 154 -23.48 11.44 -6.99
CA LEU A 154 -23.13 12.86 -7.12
C LEU A 154 -21.62 13.06 -7.05
N VAL A 155 -20.96 12.46 -6.05
CA VAL A 155 -19.51 12.53 -5.86
C VAL A 155 -18.80 11.90 -7.06
N ARG A 156 -19.25 10.75 -7.54
CA ARG A 156 -18.72 10.09 -8.74
C ARG A 156 -18.84 10.99 -9.98
N LYS A 157 -19.99 11.61 -10.21
CA LYS A 157 -20.18 12.55 -11.33
C LYS A 157 -19.20 13.71 -11.28
N GLN A 158 -18.94 14.25 -10.09
CA GLN A 158 -17.95 15.31 -9.92
C GLN A 158 -16.52 14.80 -10.14
N LEU A 159 -16.19 13.60 -9.66
CA LEU A 159 -14.89 12.97 -9.83
C LEU A 159 -14.60 12.71 -11.32
N TYR A 160 -15.57 12.22 -12.08
CA TYR A 160 -15.42 11.94 -13.52
C TYR A 160 -15.07 13.18 -14.32
N ARG A 161 -15.55 14.38 -13.95
CA ARG A 161 -15.14 15.64 -14.59
C ARG A 161 -13.63 15.92 -14.46
N TYR A 162 -12.98 15.41 -13.42
CA TYR A 162 -11.52 15.49 -13.27
C TYR A 162 -10.83 14.36 -14.04
N ILE A 163 -11.36 13.15 -13.97
CA ILE A 163 -10.81 11.98 -14.69
C ILE A 163 -10.84 12.23 -16.20
N GLU A 164 -11.90 12.82 -16.73
CA GLU A 164 -12.10 13.13 -18.15
C GLU A 164 -11.14 14.22 -18.71
N LYS A 165 -10.28 14.79 -17.87
CA LYS A 165 -9.19 15.65 -18.31
C LYS A 165 -7.96 14.87 -18.78
N PHE A 166 -7.87 13.59 -18.44
CA PHE A 166 -6.78 12.71 -18.84
C PHE A 166 -7.05 12.02 -20.18
N ASN A 167 -6.00 11.54 -20.84
CA ASN A 167 -6.12 10.81 -22.10
C ASN A 167 -6.63 9.38 -21.91
N ALA A 168 -6.28 8.74 -20.78
CA ALA A 168 -6.80 7.45 -20.39
C ALA A 168 -6.71 7.26 -18.86
N CYS A 169 -7.53 6.35 -18.34
CA CYS A 169 -7.51 5.91 -16.96
C CYS A 169 -7.02 4.46 -16.90
N TRP A 170 -5.93 4.23 -16.18
CA TRP A 170 -5.38 2.90 -15.93
C TRP A 170 -5.87 2.38 -14.58
N VAL A 171 -6.57 1.26 -14.61
CA VAL A 171 -7.14 0.65 -13.42
C VAL A 171 -6.23 -0.49 -12.95
N PRO A 172 -5.59 -0.38 -11.77
CA PRO A 172 -4.70 -1.41 -11.25
C PRO A 172 -5.49 -2.55 -10.62
N ASP A 173 -6.31 -3.23 -11.41
CA ASP A 173 -7.13 -4.39 -11.04
C ASP A 173 -7.26 -5.35 -12.22
N PHE A 174 -7.79 -6.54 -12.00
CA PHE A 174 -8.12 -7.47 -13.06
C PHE A 174 -9.34 -6.97 -13.85
N LYS A 175 -9.34 -7.23 -15.16
CA LYS A 175 -10.43 -6.83 -16.06
C LYS A 175 -11.73 -7.59 -15.78
N GLU A 176 -11.61 -8.85 -15.43
CA GLU A 176 -12.74 -9.73 -15.11
C GLU A 176 -13.24 -9.47 -13.69
N MET A 177 -14.53 -9.11 -13.55
CA MET A 177 -15.16 -8.82 -12.25
C MET A 177 -15.00 -9.98 -11.24
N GLY A 178 -15.02 -11.23 -11.71
CA GLY A 178 -14.82 -12.41 -10.87
C GLY A 178 -13.45 -12.46 -10.18
N GLN A 179 -12.43 -11.90 -10.81
CA GLN A 179 -11.06 -11.83 -10.28
C GLN A 179 -10.76 -10.51 -9.58
N SER A 180 -11.63 -9.51 -9.70
CA SER A 180 -11.40 -8.17 -9.16
C SER A 180 -11.06 -8.20 -7.67
N LEU A 181 -10.07 -7.41 -7.29
CA LEU A 181 -9.67 -7.15 -5.90
C LEU A 181 -10.41 -5.96 -5.29
N ALA A 182 -10.92 -5.05 -6.11
CA ALA A 182 -11.59 -3.83 -5.66
C ALA A 182 -13.11 -3.84 -5.88
N GLY A 183 -13.67 -4.86 -6.56
CA GLY A 183 -15.10 -4.99 -6.79
C GLY A 183 -15.72 -3.76 -7.46
N ASP A 184 -16.84 -3.26 -6.92
CA ASP A 184 -17.53 -2.08 -7.47
C ASP A 184 -16.68 -0.79 -7.50
N LEU A 185 -15.58 -0.72 -6.75
CA LEU A 185 -14.71 0.46 -6.79
C LEU A 185 -13.98 0.56 -8.14
N SER A 186 -13.53 -0.55 -8.68
CA SER A 186 -12.85 -0.61 -9.99
C SER A 186 -13.82 -0.93 -11.13
N HIS A 187 -14.97 -1.56 -10.85
CA HIS A 187 -15.98 -1.97 -11.82
C HIS A 187 -17.33 -1.26 -11.58
N PRO A 188 -17.41 0.05 -11.78
CA PRO A 188 -18.65 0.78 -11.60
C PRO A 188 -19.64 0.46 -12.73
N LYS A 189 -20.94 0.66 -12.50
CA LYS A 189 -21.98 0.53 -13.54
C LYS A 189 -21.84 1.54 -14.68
N HIS A 190 -21.21 2.67 -14.43
CA HIS A 190 -20.99 3.74 -15.41
C HIS A 190 -19.54 4.17 -15.34
N PHE A 191 -18.90 4.25 -16.49
CA PHE A 191 -17.50 4.65 -16.65
C PHE A 191 -17.39 6.13 -17.04
N PRO A 192 -16.22 6.77 -16.81
CA PRO A 192 -15.93 8.10 -17.36
C PRO A 192 -15.85 8.07 -18.90
N GLY A 193 -16.01 9.21 -19.55
CA GLY A 193 -16.05 9.34 -21.02
C GLY A 193 -14.68 9.25 -21.71
N ILE A 194 -13.67 8.65 -21.07
CA ILE A 194 -12.33 8.40 -21.63
C ILE A 194 -12.01 6.90 -21.64
N PRO A 195 -11.00 6.46 -22.39
CA PRO A 195 -10.54 5.07 -22.34
C PRO A 195 -10.18 4.63 -20.91
N VAL A 196 -10.70 3.46 -20.50
CA VAL A 196 -10.42 2.83 -19.22
C VAL A 196 -9.76 1.48 -19.49
N GLU A 197 -8.53 1.33 -19.02
CA GLU A 197 -7.70 0.15 -19.26
C GLU A 197 -7.33 -0.51 -17.94
N TYR A 198 -7.60 -1.83 -17.84
CA TYR A 198 -7.23 -2.61 -16.67
C TYR A 198 -5.81 -3.12 -16.82
N ILE A 199 -4.89 -2.61 -16.01
CA ILE A 199 -3.47 -2.90 -16.11
C ILE A 199 -3.01 -4.06 -15.19
N GLY A 200 -3.94 -4.69 -14.47
CA GLY A 200 -3.64 -5.71 -13.47
C GLY A 200 -3.15 -5.12 -12.15
N PRO A 201 -3.12 -5.91 -11.09
CA PRO A 201 -2.63 -5.49 -9.78
C PRO A 201 -1.17 -5.03 -9.86
N LEU A 202 -0.90 -3.86 -9.27
CA LEU A 202 0.43 -3.27 -9.18
C LEU A 202 1.08 -3.69 -7.86
N THR A 203 1.77 -4.80 -7.87
CA THR A 203 2.52 -5.30 -6.70
C THR A 203 4.02 -5.07 -6.87
N ARG A 204 4.67 -4.64 -5.79
CA ARG A 204 6.12 -4.58 -5.67
C ARG A 204 6.72 -5.92 -5.21
N ILE A 205 5.88 -6.88 -4.86
CA ILE A 205 6.29 -8.18 -4.38
C ILE A 205 6.59 -9.08 -5.57
N THR A 206 7.77 -9.69 -5.56
CA THR A 206 8.17 -10.71 -6.52
C THR A 206 8.01 -12.08 -5.90
N SER A 207 7.86 -13.13 -6.72
CA SER A 207 7.90 -14.50 -6.21
C SER A 207 9.28 -14.73 -5.56
N ALA A 208 9.29 -14.88 -4.24
CA ALA A 208 10.51 -15.14 -3.48
C ALA A 208 10.72 -16.65 -3.31
N ASP A 209 11.98 -17.07 -3.36
CA ASP A 209 12.34 -18.41 -2.89
C ASP A 209 12.13 -18.48 -1.38
N LYS A 210 11.29 -19.40 -0.93
CA LYS A 210 11.00 -19.62 0.50
C LYS A 210 12.25 -20.00 1.31
N ASN A 211 13.28 -20.50 0.65
CA ASN A 211 14.54 -20.92 1.28
C ASN A 211 15.65 -19.84 1.21
N ALA A 212 15.39 -18.70 0.57
CA ALA A 212 16.38 -17.65 0.48
C ALA A 212 16.60 -16.98 1.85
N ILE A 213 17.87 -16.76 2.22
CA ILE A 213 18.23 -16.02 3.42
C ILE A 213 17.84 -14.55 3.24
N ILE A 214 17.24 -13.93 4.25
CA ILE A 214 16.88 -12.49 4.27
C ILE A 214 18.12 -11.70 4.74
N PRO A 215 18.97 -11.14 3.84
CA PRO A 215 20.20 -10.45 4.25
C PRO A 215 19.92 -9.23 5.14
N ASP A 216 18.83 -8.51 4.86
CA ASP A 216 18.44 -7.31 5.61
C ASP A 216 18.02 -7.62 7.06
N LEU A 217 17.47 -8.82 7.33
CA LEU A 217 17.15 -9.25 8.68
C LEU A 217 18.38 -9.75 9.44
N ALA A 218 19.36 -10.33 8.72
CA ALA A 218 20.62 -10.77 9.31
C ALA A 218 21.50 -9.61 9.81
N ASN A 219 21.40 -8.43 9.18
CA ASN A 219 22.18 -7.24 9.48
C ASN A 219 21.54 -6.30 10.53
N LEU A 220 20.33 -6.62 11.02
CA LEU A 220 19.69 -5.89 12.11
C LEU A 220 20.33 -6.26 13.46
N SER A 221 21.56 -5.75 13.69
CA SER A 221 22.25 -5.84 14.98
C SER A 221 21.61 -4.90 15.99
N LEU A 222 20.64 -5.39 16.74
CA LEU A 222 20.14 -4.74 17.96
C LEU A 222 20.84 -5.39 19.17
N PRO A 223 21.61 -4.64 19.98
CA PRO A 223 22.47 -5.19 21.03
C PRO A 223 21.78 -6.02 22.11
N ALA A 224 20.45 -5.91 22.27
CA ALA A 224 19.69 -6.60 23.30
C ALA A 224 18.92 -7.85 22.82
N PHE A 225 18.88 -8.12 21.49
CA PHE A 225 18.11 -9.24 20.92
C PHE A 225 18.96 -10.36 20.32
N GLN A 226 20.30 -10.23 20.33
CA GLN A 226 21.22 -11.16 19.67
C GLN A 226 21.27 -12.57 20.25
N SER A 227 20.76 -12.84 21.47
CA SER A 227 21.03 -14.14 22.10
C SER A 227 20.02 -15.23 21.78
N THR A 228 18.77 -14.92 21.44
CA THR A 228 17.73 -15.96 21.30
C THR A 228 17.15 -16.03 19.88
N ILE A 229 16.72 -14.90 19.30
CA ILE A 229 16.02 -14.90 18.00
C ILE A 229 17.00 -15.08 16.84
N THR A 230 18.17 -14.44 16.89
CA THR A 230 19.20 -14.62 15.85
C THR A 230 19.68 -16.08 15.80
N LYS A 231 19.82 -16.75 16.92
CA LYS A 231 20.15 -18.19 16.95
C LYS A 231 19.05 -19.06 16.38
N THR A 232 17.78 -18.75 16.64
CA THR A 232 16.64 -19.49 16.08
C THR A 232 16.50 -19.23 14.57
N PHE A 233 16.64 -17.99 14.09
CA PHE A 233 16.65 -17.68 12.67
C PHE A 233 17.84 -18.29 11.91
N PHE A 234 19.04 -18.29 12.49
CA PHE A 234 20.24 -18.90 11.88
C PHE A 234 20.26 -20.41 11.95
N GLN A 235 19.69 -21.05 12.96
CA GLN A 235 19.60 -22.52 13.04
C GLN A 235 18.64 -23.11 12.00
N PHE A 236 17.60 -22.37 11.59
CA PHE A 236 16.70 -22.80 10.52
C PHE A 236 17.30 -22.67 9.11
N SER A 237 18.28 -21.78 8.88
CA SER A 237 18.96 -21.63 7.58
C SER A 237 20.13 -22.60 7.37
N SER A 238 20.57 -23.34 8.38
CA SER A 238 21.65 -24.34 8.26
C SER A 238 21.09 -25.78 8.25
N GLY A 239 20.25 -26.09 7.25
CA GLY A 239 19.90 -27.41 6.78
C GLY A 239 20.17 -28.63 7.70
N LYS A 240 19.34 -28.85 8.73
CA LYS A 240 19.05 -30.20 9.24
C LYS A 240 17.54 -30.32 9.38
N SER A 241 16.97 -31.01 8.43
CA SER A 241 15.59 -31.46 8.40
C SER A 241 15.27 -32.28 9.66
N GLN A 242 14.48 -31.71 10.56
CA GLN A 242 13.60 -32.50 11.41
C GLN A 242 12.15 -32.26 10.94
N GLU A 243 11.45 -33.36 10.79
CA GLU A 243 10.05 -33.46 10.39
C GLU A 243 9.16 -32.64 11.34
N GLY A 244 8.67 -31.52 10.85
CA GLY A 244 7.79 -30.59 11.53
C GLY A 244 7.97 -29.21 10.93
N ARG A 245 7.17 -28.85 9.89
CA ARG A 245 7.19 -27.55 9.22
C ARG A 245 6.73 -26.46 10.20
N GLY A 246 7.64 -25.95 11.03
CA GLY A 246 7.45 -24.68 11.72
C GLY A 246 7.96 -23.55 10.81
N THR A 247 7.11 -22.66 10.38
CA THR A 247 7.54 -21.44 9.67
C THR A 247 8.29 -20.51 10.63
N ALA A 248 9.27 -19.77 10.09
CA ALA A 248 10.10 -18.90 10.91
C ALA A 248 9.32 -17.69 11.49
N ILE A 249 8.20 -17.30 10.85
CA ILE A 249 7.35 -16.16 11.22
C ILE A 249 5.91 -16.66 11.37
N GLN A 250 5.42 -16.81 12.62
CA GLN A 250 4.04 -17.21 12.83
C GLN A 250 3.06 -16.07 12.53
N LEU A 251 3.43 -14.83 12.86
CA LEU A 251 2.65 -13.65 12.50
C LEU A 251 3.54 -12.57 11.90
N LEU A 252 3.27 -12.23 10.65
CA LEU A 252 3.79 -11.04 10.00
C LEU A 252 2.75 -9.92 10.12
N VAL A 253 3.11 -8.81 10.75
CA VAL A 253 2.29 -7.61 10.78
C VAL A 253 2.88 -6.57 9.85
N VAL A 254 2.12 -6.12 8.86
CA VAL A 254 2.52 -5.04 7.95
C VAL A 254 1.62 -3.84 8.18
N LEU A 255 2.13 -2.87 8.95
CA LEU A 255 1.37 -1.65 9.23
C LEU A 255 1.48 -0.64 8.09
N SER A 256 0.39 0.06 7.87
CA SER A 256 0.28 1.16 6.92
C SER A 256 -0.82 2.12 7.38
N GLY A 257 -0.95 3.24 6.69
CA GLY A 257 -1.99 4.22 6.96
C GLY A 257 -1.49 5.44 7.71
N PRO A 258 -2.37 6.46 7.84
CA PRO A 258 -2.02 7.73 8.46
C PRO A 258 -2.04 7.66 9.99
N GLU A 259 -1.27 8.55 10.61
CA GLU A 259 -1.35 8.80 12.04
C GLU A 259 -2.68 9.52 12.40
N PRO A 260 -3.23 9.30 13.59
CA PRO A 260 -2.73 8.44 14.67
C PRO A 260 -3.20 6.97 14.56
N GLN A 261 -3.95 6.60 13.53
CA GLN A 261 -4.58 5.28 13.42
C GLN A 261 -3.58 4.13 13.27
N ARG A 262 -2.42 4.39 12.65
CA ARG A 262 -1.33 3.43 12.55
C ARG A 262 -0.78 3.10 13.95
N SER A 263 -0.42 4.11 14.74
CA SER A 263 0.13 3.94 16.10
C SER A 263 -0.87 3.30 17.05
N ILE A 264 -2.15 3.70 17.01
CA ILE A 264 -3.21 3.09 17.83
C ILE A 264 -3.33 1.59 17.54
N PHE A 265 -3.22 1.18 16.28
CA PHE A 265 -3.32 -0.23 15.93
C PHE A 265 -2.06 -1.00 16.32
N GLU A 266 -0.87 -0.39 16.16
CA GLU A 266 0.40 -0.94 16.64
C GLU A 266 0.34 -1.24 18.14
N GLU A 267 -0.06 -0.29 18.96
CA GLU A 267 -0.20 -0.44 20.41
C GLU A 267 -1.19 -1.55 20.78
N LEU A 268 -2.33 -1.63 20.10
CA LEU A 268 -3.35 -2.66 20.32
C LEU A 268 -2.80 -4.06 20.05
N ILE A 269 -2.05 -4.23 18.95
CA ILE A 269 -1.42 -5.51 18.60
C ILE A 269 -0.37 -5.90 19.64
N LEU A 270 0.54 -5.00 19.98
CA LEU A 270 1.62 -5.26 20.92
C LEU A 270 1.10 -5.59 22.32
N LYS A 271 0.06 -4.91 22.79
CA LYS A 271 -0.60 -5.19 24.07
C LYS A 271 -1.16 -6.61 24.12
N GLN A 272 -1.80 -7.07 23.03
CA GLN A 272 -2.35 -8.42 22.98
C GLN A 272 -1.26 -9.48 22.76
N TRP A 273 -0.21 -9.15 21.99
CA TRP A 273 0.91 -10.06 21.76
C TRP A 273 1.67 -10.38 23.05
N ALA A 274 1.84 -9.43 23.95
CA ALA A 274 2.47 -9.64 25.25
C ALA A 274 1.79 -10.75 26.09
N GLN A 275 0.54 -11.11 25.75
CA GLN A 275 -0.25 -12.15 26.38
C GLN A 275 -0.24 -13.48 25.61
N ALA A 276 0.51 -13.56 24.49
CA ALA A 276 0.60 -14.74 23.61
C ALA A 276 2.03 -15.33 23.62
N PRO A 277 2.46 -15.98 24.71
CA PRO A 277 3.82 -16.50 24.84
C PRO A 277 4.08 -17.65 23.87
N GLY A 278 5.32 -17.73 23.40
CA GLY A 278 5.82 -18.87 22.61
C GLY A 278 5.69 -18.75 21.09
N GLN A 279 5.10 -17.69 20.57
CA GLN A 279 4.96 -17.46 19.12
C GLN A 279 5.97 -16.41 18.61
N SER A 280 6.25 -16.38 17.29
CA SER A 280 7.16 -15.44 16.65
C SER A 280 6.43 -14.37 15.86
N LEU A 281 6.72 -13.09 16.15
CA LEU A 281 6.16 -11.90 15.50
C LEU A 281 7.23 -11.12 14.75
N LEU A 282 6.96 -10.81 13.48
CA LEU A 282 7.66 -9.76 12.76
C LEU A 282 6.71 -8.58 12.51
N LEU A 283 7.01 -7.42 13.09
CA LEU A 283 6.24 -6.19 12.94
C LEU A 283 6.97 -5.22 12.00
N VAL A 284 6.43 -4.98 10.83
CA VAL A 284 6.87 -3.96 9.87
C VAL A 284 6.02 -2.71 10.07
N ARG A 285 6.61 -1.65 10.63
CA ARG A 285 5.91 -0.46 11.13
C ARG A 285 5.42 0.52 10.05
N GLY A 286 5.96 0.42 8.82
CA GLY A 286 5.60 1.32 7.71
C GLY A 286 6.14 2.75 7.83
N LEU A 287 7.35 2.92 8.38
CA LEU A 287 8.02 4.19 8.68
C LEU A 287 9.37 4.31 7.92
N PRO A 288 9.39 4.41 6.59
CA PRO A 288 10.62 4.36 5.79
C PRO A 288 11.55 5.58 5.98
N ALA A 289 11.03 6.70 6.48
CA ALA A 289 11.83 7.91 6.73
C ALA A 289 12.60 7.84 8.06
N GLU A 290 12.23 6.95 8.97
CA GLU A 290 12.88 6.79 10.27
C GLU A 290 14.05 5.82 10.16
N LYS A 291 15.29 6.34 10.32
CA LYS A 291 16.52 5.55 10.22
C LYS A 291 16.76 4.59 11.39
N THR A 292 16.24 4.91 12.56
CA THR A 292 16.36 4.09 13.77
C THR A 292 14.98 3.58 14.19
N VAL A 293 14.92 2.33 14.63
CA VAL A 293 13.74 1.85 15.37
C VAL A 293 13.72 2.67 16.66
N THR A 294 13.02 3.80 16.62
CA THR A 294 12.73 4.57 17.84
C THR A 294 12.06 3.61 18.80
N LYS A 295 12.60 3.52 20.01
CA LYS A 295 12.04 2.73 21.11
C LYS A 295 10.51 2.79 20.99
N LEU A 296 9.87 1.64 20.89
CA LEU A 296 8.43 1.55 21.01
C LEU A 296 8.07 2.42 22.21
N ASN A 297 7.35 3.54 22.00
CA ASN A 297 6.97 4.48 23.05
C ASN A 297 5.96 3.81 23.99
N THR A 298 6.43 2.89 24.76
CA THR A 298 5.77 2.42 25.95
C THR A 298 6.68 2.87 27.10
N GLU A 299 6.19 3.72 27.95
CA GLU A 299 6.86 4.11 29.21
C GLU A 299 7.23 2.89 30.09
N GLN A 300 6.90 1.70 29.63
CA GLN A 300 7.31 0.41 30.19
C GLN A 300 7.76 -0.49 29.04
N LEU A 301 9.06 -0.48 28.75
CA LEU A 301 9.74 -1.49 27.94
C LEU A 301 9.67 -2.85 28.66
N ILE A 302 8.54 -3.52 28.59
CA ILE A 302 8.49 -4.95 28.78
C ILE A 302 9.08 -5.53 27.50
N PRO A 303 10.20 -6.27 27.53
CA PRO A 303 10.67 -6.98 26.37
C PRO A 303 9.54 -7.90 25.92
N ILE A 304 8.99 -7.62 24.71
CA ILE A 304 7.91 -8.43 24.16
C ILE A 304 8.56 -9.74 23.68
N PRO A 305 8.27 -10.88 24.31
CA PRO A 305 8.94 -12.13 24.00
C PRO A 305 8.69 -12.49 22.52
N ASN A 306 9.74 -12.95 21.83
CA ASN A 306 9.68 -13.44 20.45
C ASN A 306 9.09 -12.45 19.42
N ALA A 307 9.21 -11.14 19.65
CA ALA A 307 8.78 -10.11 18.72
C ALA A 307 9.96 -9.29 18.19
N MET A 308 10.02 -9.10 16.88
CA MET A 308 10.93 -8.19 16.20
C MET A 308 10.12 -7.08 15.54
N ALA A 309 10.55 -5.83 15.72
CA ALA A 309 9.97 -4.68 15.04
C ALA A 309 11.00 -4.02 14.14
N VAL A 310 10.60 -3.67 12.92
CA VAL A 310 11.41 -2.93 11.95
C VAL A 310 10.60 -1.76 11.39
N ASN A 311 11.25 -0.64 11.12
CA ASN A 311 10.55 0.53 10.60
C ASN A 311 10.07 0.31 9.18
N HIS A 312 10.87 -0.36 8.36
CA HIS A 312 10.58 -0.65 6.95
C HIS A 312 11.39 -1.84 6.46
N LEU A 313 10.91 -2.53 5.43
CA LEU A 313 11.63 -3.56 4.70
C LEU A 313 11.75 -3.18 3.23
N SER A 314 12.88 -3.54 2.60
CA SER A 314 13.00 -3.48 1.14
C SER A 314 11.95 -4.38 0.47
N PRO A 315 11.59 -4.16 -0.80
CA PRO A 315 10.65 -5.04 -1.52
C PRO A 315 11.08 -6.52 -1.48
N ALA A 316 12.37 -6.80 -1.63
CA ALA A 316 12.91 -8.16 -1.58
C ALA A 316 12.75 -8.79 -0.20
N ALA A 317 13.13 -8.08 0.87
CA ALA A 317 12.99 -8.55 2.25
C ALA A 317 11.51 -8.73 2.65
N LEU A 318 10.63 -7.85 2.20
CA LEU A 318 9.19 -7.99 2.43
C LEU A 318 8.62 -9.20 1.68
N SER A 319 9.06 -9.45 0.43
CA SER A 319 8.67 -10.65 -0.33
C SER A 319 9.03 -11.93 0.41
N GLN A 320 10.24 -12.00 0.96
CA GLN A 320 10.70 -13.15 1.74
C GLN A 320 9.92 -13.29 3.06
N ALA A 321 9.65 -12.19 3.77
CA ALA A 321 8.86 -12.22 4.99
C ALA A 321 7.44 -12.75 4.72
N ILE A 322 6.80 -12.30 3.64
CA ILE A 322 5.48 -12.79 3.21
C ILE A 322 5.52 -14.29 2.89
N ALA A 323 6.54 -14.74 2.14
CA ALA A 323 6.67 -16.14 1.75
C ALA A 323 6.90 -17.10 2.95
N ASN A 324 7.49 -16.59 4.05
CA ASN A 324 7.85 -17.36 5.25
C ASN A 324 6.91 -17.08 6.43
N ALA A 325 5.81 -16.39 6.26
CA ALA A 325 4.82 -16.16 7.31
C ALA A 325 3.71 -17.22 7.28
N ASP A 326 3.23 -17.65 8.46
CA ASP A 326 2.04 -18.49 8.58
C ASP A 326 0.76 -17.68 8.37
N CYS A 327 0.74 -16.49 8.97
CA CYS A 327 -0.40 -15.57 8.93
C CYS A 327 0.09 -14.13 8.74
N ILE A 328 -0.67 -13.33 8.01
CA ILE A 328 -0.37 -11.92 7.80
C ILE A 328 -1.51 -11.06 8.33
N LEU A 329 -1.16 -10.07 9.15
CA LEU A 329 -2.08 -9.06 9.67
C LEU A 329 -1.74 -7.69 9.09
N THR A 330 -2.73 -7.02 8.49
CA THR A 330 -2.53 -5.68 7.89
C THR A 330 -3.81 -4.86 7.87
N ARG A 331 -3.72 -3.61 7.41
CA ARG A 331 -4.87 -2.80 7.01
C ARG A 331 -5.41 -3.25 5.66
N SER A 332 -6.72 -3.09 5.43
CA SER A 332 -7.36 -3.38 4.14
C SER A 332 -7.19 -2.25 3.11
N GLY A 333 -6.01 -1.62 3.08
CA GLY A 333 -5.65 -0.67 2.04
C GLY A 333 -5.39 -1.38 0.71
N TYR A 334 -5.84 -0.78 -0.40
CA TYR A 334 -5.80 -1.44 -1.71
C TYR A 334 -4.39 -1.88 -2.14
N SER A 335 -3.37 -1.08 -1.86
CA SER A 335 -1.98 -1.45 -2.16
C SER A 335 -1.52 -2.67 -1.36
N SER A 336 -1.93 -2.80 -0.08
CA SER A 336 -1.64 -4.01 0.71
C SER A 336 -2.37 -5.23 0.14
N ILE A 337 -3.59 -5.07 -0.34
CA ILE A 337 -4.36 -6.13 -0.99
C ILE A 337 -3.63 -6.62 -2.26
N MET A 338 -3.16 -5.71 -3.11
CA MET A 338 -2.39 -6.04 -4.32
C MET A 338 -1.05 -6.71 -3.99
N ASP A 339 -0.38 -6.29 -2.92
CA ASP A 339 0.89 -6.87 -2.51
C ASP A 339 0.74 -8.27 -1.92
N LEU A 340 -0.34 -8.54 -1.17
CA LEU A 340 -0.45 -9.74 -0.35
C LEU A 340 -1.26 -10.86 -0.98
N LEU A 341 -2.46 -10.58 -1.49
CA LEU A 341 -3.38 -11.63 -1.92
C LEU A 341 -2.86 -12.51 -3.06
N PRO A 342 -2.08 -12.00 -4.03
CA PRO A 342 -1.49 -12.86 -5.06
C PRO A 342 -0.42 -13.84 -4.52
N HIS A 343 0.10 -13.60 -3.32
CA HIS A 343 1.25 -14.32 -2.77
C HIS A 343 0.96 -15.11 -1.49
N HIS A 344 -0.12 -14.77 -0.77
CA HIS A 344 -0.43 -15.38 0.52
C HIS A 344 -1.93 -15.51 0.76
N SER A 345 -2.39 -16.70 1.16
CA SER A 345 -3.81 -17.01 1.34
C SER A 345 -4.33 -16.77 2.77
N ASN A 346 -3.46 -16.79 3.79
CA ASN A 346 -3.87 -16.63 5.18
C ASN A 346 -3.63 -15.18 5.65
N CYS A 347 -4.53 -14.29 5.26
CA CYS A 347 -4.48 -12.87 5.58
C CYS A 347 -5.66 -12.44 6.45
N CYS A 348 -5.38 -11.74 7.54
CA CYS A 348 -6.38 -10.99 8.31
C CYS A 348 -6.22 -9.49 8.04
N MET A 349 -7.31 -8.83 7.64
CA MET A 349 -7.28 -7.40 7.33
C MET A 349 -8.23 -6.62 8.24
N VAL A 350 -7.70 -5.58 8.87
CA VAL A 350 -8.44 -4.73 9.82
C VAL A 350 -8.58 -3.33 9.22
N PRO A 351 -9.77 -2.92 8.76
CA PRO A 351 -9.97 -1.60 8.16
C PRO A 351 -9.69 -0.48 9.17
N THR A 352 -9.13 0.62 8.68
CA THR A 352 -8.99 1.84 9.48
C THR A 352 -10.38 2.42 9.76
N PRO A 353 -10.75 2.68 11.03
CA PRO A 353 -12.06 3.21 11.38
C PRO A 353 -12.39 4.51 10.65
N GLY A 354 -13.54 4.52 9.92
CA GLY A 354 -14.00 5.68 9.16
C GLY A 354 -13.45 5.79 7.73
N GLN A 355 -12.56 4.90 7.30
CA GLN A 355 -12.16 4.79 5.90
C GLN A 355 -13.11 3.86 5.15
N THR A 356 -14.12 4.44 4.51
CA THR A 356 -15.21 3.70 3.81
C THR A 356 -14.70 2.78 2.72
N GLU A 357 -13.62 3.16 2.02
CA GLU A 357 -12.94 2.30 1.06
C GLU A 357 -12.40 1.03 1.72
N GLN A 358 -11.65 1.16 2.82
CA GLN A 358 -11.09 0.01 3.52
C GLN A 358 -12.17 -0.88 4.14
N GLU A 359 -13.23 -0.27 4.68
CA GLU A 359 -14.39 -1.01 5.21
C GLU A 359 -15.07 -1.82 4.10
N TYR A 360 -15.25 -1.21 2.93
CA TYR A 360 -15.82 -1.89 1.76
C TYR A 360 -14.93 -3.04 1.26
N LEU A 361 -13.64 -2.78 1.06
CA LEU A 361 -12.68 -3.77 0.55
C LEU A 361 -12.57 -4.97 1.50
N ALA A 362 -12.48 -4.74 2.80
CA ALA A 362 -12.44 -5.81 3.80
C ALA A 362 -13.69 -6.69 3.74
N HIS A 363 -14.88 -6.08 3.68
CA HIS A 363 -16.13 -6.81 3.55
C HIS A 363 -16.21 -7.59 2.22
N TYR A 364 -15.90 -6.94 1.11
CA TYR A 364 -15.95 -7.54 -0.24
C TYR A 364 -15.07 -8.79 -0.34
N LEU A 365 -13.82 -8.68 0.12
CA LEU A 365 -12.87 -9.78 0.05
C LEU A 365 -13.18 -10.90 1.05
N ALA A 366 -13.72 -10.58 2.23
CA ALA A 366 -14.16 -11.57 3.20
C ALA A 366 -15.37 -12.37 2.69
N VAL A 367 -16.36 -11.72 2.04
CA VAL A 367 -17.48 -12.41 1.39
C VAL A 367 -17.02 -13.35 0.27
N LYS A 368 -15.93 -13.00 -0.42
CA LYS A 368 -15.27 -13.89 -1.42
C LYS A 368 -14.45 -15.02 -0.77
N GLY A 369 -14.30 -15.06 0.54
CA GLY A 369 -13.47 -16.05 1.25
C GLY A 369 -11.96 -15.88 1.04
N LEU A 370 -11.52 -14.69 0.57
CA LEU A 370 -10.11 -14.42 0.28
C LEU A 370 -9.30 -13.96 1.50
N ILE A 371 -9.98 -13.41 2.51
CA ILE A 371 -9.36 -12.91 3.74
C ILE A 371 -10.25 -13.17 4.95
N GLN A 372 -9.64 -13.13 6.14
CA GLN A 372 -10.33 -12.87 7.39
C GLN A 372 -10.41 -11.36 7.62
N THR A 373 -11.46 -10.88 8.31
CA THR A 373 -11.57 -9.47 8.67
C THR A 373 -12.12 -9.27 10.06
N GLN A 374 -11.61 -8.25 10.74
CA GLN A 374 -12.08 -7.83 12.07
C GLN A 374 -12.21 -6.31 12.09
N GLN A 375 -13.11 -5.82 12.95
CA GLN A 375 -13.18 -4.39 13.23
C GLN A 375 -12.19 -4.01 14.34
N GLN A 376 -11.49 -2.89 14.21
CA GLN A 376 -10.44 -2.49 15.16
C GLN A 376 -10.91 -2.47 16.63
N HIS A 377 -12.13 -2.01 16.91
CA HIS A 377 -12.66 -1.94 18.27
C HIS A 377 -13.03 -3.30 18.89
N ARG A 378 -13.10 -4.37 18.07
CA ARG A 378 -13.34 -5.76 18.47
C ARG A 378 -12.17 -6.66 18.11
N PHE A 379 -11.01 -6.07 17.85
CA PHE A 379 -9.84 -6.80 17.41
C PHE A 379 -9.38 -7.80 18.49
N SER A 380 -9.23 -9.07 18.10
CA SER A 380 -8.70 -10.16 18.92
C SER A 380 -7.59 -10.87 18.17
N LEU A 381 -6.39 -10.81 18.71
CA LEU A 381 -5.21 -11.46 18.13
C LEU A 381 -5.32 -12.99 18.24
N SER A 382 -5.86 -13.49 19.34
CA SER A 382 -6.00 -14.95 19.57
C SER A 382 -6.86 -15.63 18.51
N SER A 383 -7.89 -14.94 17.97
CA SER A 383 -8.73 -15.51 16.91
C SER A 383 -8.03 -15.63 15.55
N ILE A 384 -6.90 -14.94 15.36
CA ILE A 384 -6.10 -15.00 14.14
C ILE A 384 -5.07 -16.13 14.22
N LEU A 385 -4.55 -16.37 15.42
CA LEU A 385 -3.47 -17.33 15.68
C LEU A 385 -3.98 -18.76 15.88
N LEU A 386 -5.26 -18.93 16.15
CA LEU A 386 -5.88 -20.26 16.23
C LEU A 386 -6.15 -20.77 14.79
N PRO A 387 -5.83 -22.05 14.49
CA PRO A 387 -6.23 -22.64 13.23
C PRO A 387 -7.77 -22.55 13.12
N PRO A 388 -8.32 -22.35 11.91
CA PRO A 388 -9.76 -22.39 11.71
C PRO A 388 -10.26 -23.74 12.22
N SER A 389 -11.28 -23.72 13.08
CA SER A 389 -11.91 -24.95 13.59
C SER A 389 -12.35 -25.79 12.41
N PRO A 390 -11.98 -27.07 12.30
CA PRO A 390 -12.48 -27.93 11.23
C PRO A 390 -13.97 -28.12 11.43
N GLY A 391 -14.78 -27.48 10.61
CA GLY A 391 -16.24 -27.68 10.52
C GLY A 391 -17.07 -26.57 11.18
N GLY A 392 -17.48 -25.61 10.41
CA GLY A 392 -18.61 -24.73 10.56
C GLY A 392 -19.28 -24.56 9.22
#